data_b408faa542d5c049a76d95600ecce760
#
_entry.id   b408faa542d5c049a76d95600ecce760
#
_cell.length_a   1.000
_cell.length_b   1.000
_cell.length_c   1.000
_cell.angle_alpha   90.00
_cell.angle_beta   90.00
_cell.angle_gamma   90.00
#
_symmetry.space_group_name_H-M   'P 1'
#
loop_
_entity.id
_entity.type
_entity.pdbx_description
1 polymer ?
#
loop_
_entity_poly.entity_id
_entity_poly.type
_entity_poly.pdbx_seq_one_letter_code
_entity_poly.pdbx_strand_id
1 'polypeptide(L)'
;MLKLIKIELFKLFAGKKIFYVFGGFICVIALLILYLRMVAPESSFGNVFKTSSDTFSIFALIVGVIVALVPFYQEIQQKTIKSLLVTPVKRVEILFSKLLASSFASFLILVVLCLTSFIATTLLFGFFKVGAYSSSTDNMLTFTAGFIQIITTFFTTIFYSTTIICLFLITNSLSSTLVGVVLLRGLGELISRSLLDKNNLLLSFSPLGVLNILNPVSRNISIISYTIQLLLTVIYSIVIFYIDTKLFENKEF
;
A
#
# COMPACT_ATOMS: atom_id res chain seq x y z
N MET A 1 -16.90 -16.11 -10.51
CA MET A 1 -16.06 -15.21 -9.74
C MET A 1 -14.70 -15.80 -9.34
N LEU A 2 -14.60 -16.90 -8.59
CA LEU A 2 -13.30 -17.50 -8.19
C LEU A 2 -12.39 -17.86 -9.38
N LYS A 3 -12.95 -18.34 -10.49
CA LYS A 3 -12.17 -18.63 -11.70
C LYS A 3 -11.52 -17.38 -12.30
N LEU A 4 -12.21 -16.23 -12.28
CA LEU A 4 -11.66 -14.96 -12.77
C LEU A 4 -10.49 -14.49 -11.90
N ILE A 5 -10.64 -14.53 -10.57
CA ILE A 5 -9.56 -14.19 -9.65
C ILE A 5 -8.33 -15.06 -9.88
N LYS A 6 -8.53 -16.36 -10.06
CA LYS A 6 -7.42 -17.29 -10.35
C LYS A 6 -6.71 -16.97 -11.67
N ILE A 7 -7.45 -16.57 -12.70
CA ILE A 7 -6.88 -16.16 -14.00
C ILE A 7 -6.08 -14.86 -13.84
N GLU A 8 -6.60 -13.88 -13.13
CA GLU A 8 -5.91 -12.60 -12.89
C GLU A 8 -4.63 -12.81 -12.07
N LEU A 9 -4.68 -13.62 -11.01
CA LEU A 9 -3.49 -14.00 -10.25
C LEU A 9 -2.47 -14.73 -11.13
N PHE A 10 -2.93 -15.68 -11.94
CA PHE A 10 -2.04 -16.40 -12.86
C PHE A 10 -1.33 -15.44 -13.83
N LYS A 11 -2.06 -14.46 -14.41
CA LYS A 11 -1.45 -13.44 -15.29
C LYS A 11 -0.36 -12.63 -14.58
N LEU A 12 -0.57 -12.27 -13.33
CA LEU A 12 0.42 -11.53 -12.53
C LEU A 12 1.70 -12.37 -12.31
N PHE A 13 1.56 -13.64 -11.97
CA PHE A 13 2.70 -14.49 -11.61
C PHE A 13 3.36 -15.19 -12.82
N ALA A 14 2.63 -15.49 -13.89
CA ALA A 14 3.15 -16.19 -15.06
C ALA A 14 4.25 -15.40 -15.80
N GLY A 15 4.22 -14.09 -15.74
CA GLY A 15 5.16 -13.21 -16.45
C GLY A 15 6.56 -13.10 -15.82
N LYS A 16 6.90 -13.84 -14.76
CA LYS A 16 8.17 -13.76 -14.00
C LYS A 16 8.55 -12.34 -13.52
N LYS A 17 7.92 -11.26 -14.05
CA LYS A 17 8.23 -9.85 -13.72
C LYS A 17 8.05 -9.55 -12.24
N ILE A 18 7.03 -10.14 -11.60
CA ILE A 18 6.76 -9.94 -10.18
C ILE A 18 7.88 -10.52 -9.30
N PHE A 19 8.53 -11.60 -9.73
CA PHE A 19 9.66 -12.19 -9.01
C PHE A 19 10.90 -11.28 -9.06
N TYR A 20 11.14 -10.57 -10.19
CA TYR A 20 12.19 -9.57 -10.25
C TYR A 20 11.90 -8.38 -9.34
N VAL A 21 10.64 -7.98 -9.21
CA VAL A 21 10.23 -6.94 -8.27
C VAL A 21 10.49 -7.38 -6.84
N PHE A 22 10.12 -8.63 -6.47
CA PHE A 22 10.40 -9.15 -5.12
C PHE A 22 11.91 -9.24 -4.84
N GLY A 23 12.69 -9.78 -5.78
CA GLY A 23 14.15 -9.86 -5.65
C GLY A 23 14.79 -8.48 -5.49
N GLY A 24 14.38 -7.51 -6.30
CA GLY A 24 14.83 -6.12 -6.18
C GLY A 24 14.50 -5.52 -4.82
N PHE A 25 13.28 -5.73 -4.33
CA PHE A 25 12.85 -5.28 -3.01
C PHE A 25 13.70 -5.87 -1.88
N ILE A 26 13.94 -7.18 -1.91
CA ILE A 26 14.79 -7.87 -0.91
C ILE A 26 16.19 -7.28 -0.90
N CYS A 27 16.81 -7.11 -2.07
CA CYS A 27 18.15 -6.52 -2.19
C CYS A 27 18.21 -5.10 -1.63
N VAL A 28 17.27 -4.24 -1.99
CA VAL A 28 17.28 -2.83 -1.57
C VAL A 28 17.04 -2.71 -0.05
N ILE A 29 16.14 -3.52 0.53
CA ILE A 29 15.92 -3.56 1.98
C ILE A 29 17.19 -4.02 2.70
N ALA A 30 17.82 -5.10 2.24
CA ALA A 30 19.05 -5.61 2.84
C ALA A 30 20.18 -4.58 2.79
N LEU A 31 20.36 -3.88 1.66
CA LEU A 31 21.34 -2.82 1.51
C LEU A 31 21.08 -1.64 2.45
N LEU A 32 19.82 -1.22 2.62
CA LEU A 32 19.49 -0.15 3.56
C LEU A 32 19.81 -0.55 5.00
N ILE A 33 19.49 -1.77 5.41
CA ILE A 33 19.78 -2.24 6.77
C ILE A 33 21.28 -2.38 7.00
N LEU A 34 22.04 -2.85 6.00
CA LEU A 34 23.51 -2.84 6.02
C LEU A 34 24.08 -1.43 6.15
N TYR A 35 23.54 -0.47 5.39
CA TYR A 35 23.92 0.94 5.49
C TYR A 35 23.67 1.48 6.91
N LEU A 36 22.49 1.20 7.49
CA LEU A 36 22.17 1.60 8.87
C LEU A 36 23.14 0.99 9.87
N ARG A 37 23.59 -0.25 9.64
CA ARG A 37 24.60 -0.89 10.48
C ARG A 37 25.95 -0.17 10.45
N MET A 38 26.33 0.39 9.30
CA MET A 38 27.59 1.14 9.15
C MET A 38 27.50 2.54 9.77
N VAL A 39 26.36 3.23 9.58
CA VAL A 39 26.20 4.63 10.03
C VAL A 39 25.77 4.74 11.48
N ALA A 40 24.94 3.83 11.96
CA ALA A 40 24.37 3.84 13.31
C ALA A 40 24.43 2.44 13.97
N PRO A 41 25.64 1.92 14.28
CA PRO A 41 25.83 0.56 14.79
C PRO A 41 25.16 0.31 16.14
N GLU A 42 24.93 1.37 16.91
CA GLU A 42 24.31 1.32 18.25
C GLU A 42 22.78 1.44 18.24
N SER A 43 22.18 1.49 17.05
CA SER A 43 20.72 1.56 16.94
C SER A 43 20.06 0.30 17.50
N SER A 44 18.93 0.47 18.17
CA SER A 44 18.15 -0.66 18.67
C SER A 44 17.46 -1.39 17.52
N PHE A 45 17.23 -2.70 17.70
CA PHE A 45 16.48 -3.54 16.78
C PHE A 45 15.15 -2.90 16.34
N GLY A 46 14.36 -2.40 17.30
CA GLY A 46 13.05 -1.80 17.03
C GLY A 46 13.14 -0.55 16.18
N ASN A 47 14.14 0.31 16.41
CA ASN A 47 14.33 1.54 15.64
C ASN A 47 14.70 1.22 14.18
N VAL A 48 15.58 0.27 13.94
CA VAL A 48 15.98 -0.13 12.59
C VAL A 48 14.81 -0.78 11.85
N PHE A 49 14.05 -1.66 12.51
CA PHE A 49 12.85 -2.26 11.92
C PHE A 49 11.79 -1.21 11.57
N LYS A 50 11.54 -0.25 12.47
CA LYS A 50 10.62 0.85 12.20
C LYS A 50 11.09 1.69 11.01
N THR A 51 12.35 2.13 10.99
CA THR A 51 12.91 2.95 9.91
C THR A 51 12.82 2.25 8.56
N SER A 52 13.12 0.94 8.51
CA SER A 52 12.96 0.16 7.30
C SER A 52 11.50 0.05 6.88
N SER A 53 10.57 -0.21 7.81
CA SER A 53 9.13 -0.29 7.53
C SER A 53 8.57 1.04 7.02
N ASP A 54 8.95 2.17 7.62
CA ASP A 54 8.51 3.51 7.21
C ASP A 54 9.00 3.85 5.80
N THR A 55 10.28 3.60 5.52
CA THR A 55 10.89 3.91 4.22
C THR A 55 10.28 3.05 3.10
N PHE A 56 10.19 1.74 3.30
CA PHE A 56 9.72 0.84 2.26
C PHE A 56 8.21 0.73 2.12
N SER A 57 7.45 1.20 3.09
CA SER A 57 5.99 1.28 3.00
C SER A 57 5.54 2.16 1.82
N ILE A 58 6.26 3.26 1.56
CA ILE A 58 5.99 4.15 0.43
C ILE A 58 6.24 3.43 -0.90
N PHE A 59 7.36 2.72 -1.02
CA PHE A 59 7.66 1.94 -2.22
C PHE A 59 6.68 0.80 -2.42
N ALA A 60 6.29 0.09 -1.36
CA ALA A 60 5.28 -0.98 -1.42
C ALA A 60 3.92 -0.45 -1.90
N LEU A 61 3.52 0.75 -1.47
CA LEU A 61 2.31 1.41 -1.94
C LEU A 61 2.41 1.72 -3.43
N ILE A 62 3.51 2.33 -3.90
CA ILE A 62 3.71 2.65 -5.32
C ILE A 62 3.64 1.38 -6.18
N VAL A 63 4.33 0.32 -5.77
CA VAL A 63 4.30 -0.96 -6.50
C VAL A 63 2.90 -1.56 -6.50
N GLY A 64 2.18 -1.53 -5.37
CA GLY A 64 0.81 -2.00 -5.28
C GLY A 64 -0.14 -1.29 -6.24
N VAL A 65 0.00 0.03 -6.34
CA VAL A 65 -0.76 0.88 -7.28
C VAL A 65 -0.43 0.54 -8.74
N ILE A 66 0.84 0.34 -9.07
CA ILE A 66 1.27 -0.06 -10.42
C ILE A 66 0.71 -1.44 -10.78
N VAL A 67 0.75 -2.39 -9.86
CA VAL A 67 0.20 -3.74 -10.05
C VAL A 67 -1.31 -3.71 -10.29
N ALA A 68 -2.03 -2.75 -9.69
CA ALA A 68 -3.46 -2.57 -9.94
C ALA A 68 -3.75 -2.00 -11.34
N LEU A 69 -2.96 -1.00 -11.77
CA LEU A 69 -3.24 -0.22 -12.97
C LEU A 69 -2.73 -0.88 -14.26
N VAL A 70 -1.51 -1.40 -14.25
CA VAL A 70 -0.84 -1.85 -15.49
C VAL A 70 -1.59 -2.98 -16.21
N PRO A 71 -2.06 -4.05 -15.55
CA PRO A 71 -2.82 -5.09 -16.21
C PRO A 71 -4.14 -4.57 -16.81
N PHE A 72 -4.81 -3.69 -16.08
CA PHE A 72 -6.06 -3.09 -16.51
C PHE A 72 -5.87 -2.22 -17.75
N TYR A 73 -4.83 -1.38 -17.75
CA TYR A 73 -4.44 -0.55 -18.90
C TYR A 73 -4.07 -1.39 -20.13
N GLN A 74 -3.28 -2.44 -19.96
CA GLN A 74 -2.87 -3.32 -21.06
C GLN A 74 -4.07 -4.00 -21.75
N GLU A 75 -5.05 -4.45 -20.97
CA GLU A 75 -6.25 -5.07 -21.52
C GLU A 75 -7.13 -4.10 -22.32
N ILE A 76 -7.21 -2.84 -21.89
CA ILE A 76 -7.91 -1.81 -22.63
C ILE A 76 -7.19 -1.49 -23.95
N GLN A 77 -5.86 -1.30 -23.90
CA GLN A 77 -5.07 -1.00 -25.08
C GLN A 77 -5.08 -2.13 -26.12
N GLN A 78 -4.96 -3.36 -25.67
CA GLN A 78 -4.97 -4.55 -26.54
C GLN A 78 -6.38 -4.92 -27.00
N LYS A 79 -7.41 -4.16 -26.61
CA LYS A 79 -8.82 -4.45 -26.89
C LYS A 79 -9.30 -5.83 -26.40
N THR A 80 -8.49 -6.51 -25.57
CA THR A 80 -8.84 -7.80 -24.97
C THR A 80 -9.99 -7.71 -23.98
N ILE A 81 -10.24 -6.50 -23.46
CA ILE A 81 -11.40 -6.23 -22.61
C ILE A 81 -12.72 -6.51 -23.36
N LYS A 82 -12.77 -6.30 -24.69
CA LYS A 82 -13.95 -6.61 -25.50
C LYS A 82 -14.28 -8.10 -25.49
N SER A 83 -13.27 -8.97 -25.56
CA SER A 83 -13.47 -10.43 -25.50
C SER A 83 -13.96 -10.88 -24.13
N LEU A 84 -13.53 -10.20 -23.04
CA LEU A 84 -14.04 -10.45 -21.70
C LEU A 84 -15.50 -9.98 -21.54
N LEU A 85 -15.88 -8.90 -22.18
CA LEU A 85 -17.25 -8.36 -22.14
C LEU A 85 -18.28 -9.20 -22.94
N VAL A 86 -17.81 -10.01 -23.89
CA VAL A 86 -18.67 -10.95 -24.63
C VAL A 86 -18.99 -12.21 -23.81
N THR A 87 -18.17 -12.49 -22.76
CA THR A 87 -18.47 -13.59 -21.85
C THR A 87 -19.68 -13.27 -20.95
N PRO A 88 -20.48 -14.24 -20.51
CA PRO A 88 -21.65 -14.02 -19.65
C PRO A 88 -21.25 -13.70 -18.20
N VAL A 89 -20.36 -12.72 -18.03
CA VAL A 89 -19.83 -12.27 -16.73
C VAL A 89 -20.21 -10.81 -16.53
N LYS A 90 -20.69 -10.48 -15.33
CA LYS A 90 -21.05 -9.10 -15.00
C LYS A 90 -19.80 -8.21 -14.97
N ARG A 91 -19.90 -6.99 -15.49
CA ARG A 91 -18.81 -5.99 -15.51
C ARG A 91 -18.24 -5.73 -14.11
N VAL A 92 -19.09 -5.73 -13.09
CA VAL A 92 -18.71 -5.62 -11.68
C VAL A 92 -17.76 -6.74 -11.23
N GLU A 93 -18.03 -7.99 -11.67
CA GLU A 93 -17.19 -9.15 -11.30
C GLU A 93 -15.79 -9.07 -11.92
N ILE A 94 -15.69 -8.52 -13.14
CA ILE A 94 -14.40 -8.29 -13.80
C ILE A 94 -13.58 -7.28 -13.01
N LEU A 95 -14.16 -6.15 -12.64
CA LEU A 95 -13.49 -5.09 -11.89
C LEU A 95 -13.08 -5.55 -10.50
N PHE A 96 -13.98 -6.26 -9.81
CA PHE A 96 -13.72 -6.81 -8.48
C PHE A 96 -12.62 -7.87 -8.49
N SER A 97 -12.56 -8.74 -9.50
CA SER A 97 -11.50 -9.74 -9.62
C SER A 97 -10.11 -9.11 -9.76
N LYS A 98 -10.00 -8.02 -10.53
CA LYS A 98 -8.76 -7.25 -10.70
C LYS A 98 -8.32 -6.57 -9.40
N LEU A 99 -9.27 -5.97 -8.68
CA LEU A 99 -9.01 -5.32 -7.41
C LEU A 99 -8.54 -6.34 -6.34
N LEU A 100 -9.18 -7.51 -6.29
CA LEU A 100 -8.75 -8.58 -5.38
C LEU A 100 -7.37 -9.13 -5.75
N ALA A 101 -7.09 -9.32 -7.04
CA ALA A 101 -5.78 -9.79 -7.49
C ALA A 101 -4.66 -8.79 -7.14
N SER A 102 -4.90 -7.49 -7.34
CA SER A 102 -3.92 -6.45 -6.98
C SER A 102 -3.75 -6.32 -5.46
N SER A 103 -4.82 -6.42 -4.69
CA SER A 103 -4.76 -6.41 -3.21
C SER A 103 -3.97 -7.61 -2.67
N PHE A 104 -4.17 -8.78 -3.26
CA PHE A 104 -3.40 -9.98 -2.90
C PHE A 104 -1.91 -9.83 -3.24
N ALA A 105 -1.58 -9.30 -4.41
CA ALA A 105 -0.19 -9.04 -4.78
C ALA A 105 0.47 -8.01 -3.85
N SER A 106 -0.25 -6.94 -3.49
CA SER A 106 0.22 -5.95 -2.52
C SER A 106 0.44 -6.56 -1.13
N PHE A 107 -0.45 -7.44 -0.69
CA PHE A 107 -0.28 -8.19 0.56
C PHE A 107 1.02 -9.02 0.54
N LEU A 108 1.28 -9.75 -0.54
CA LEU A 108 2.52 -10.52 -0.67
C LEU A 108 3.78 -9.63 -0.62
N ILE A 109 3.76 -8.47 -1.28
CA ILE A 109 4.87 -7.50 -1.23
C ILE A 109 5.13 -7.06 0.21
N LEU A 110 4.07 -6.76 0.97
CA LEU A 110 4.19 -6.35 2.38
C LEU A 110 4.67 -7.48 3.28
N VAL A 111 4.25 -8.71 3.02
CA VAL A 111 4.78 -9.91 3.72
C VAL A 111 6.27 -10.08 3.46
N VAL A 112 6.71 -9.95 2.21
CA VAL A 112 8.14 -10.00 1.84
C VAL A 112 8.90 -8.87 2.54
N LEU A 113 8.37 -7.65 2.56
CA LEU A 113 8.97 -6.52 3.28
C LEU A 113 9.11 -6.81 4.78
N CYS A 114 8.07 -7.31 5.41
CA CYS A 114 8.06 -7.63 6.83
C CYS A 114 9.11 -8.71 7.15
N LEU A 115 9.12 -9.81 6.40
CA LEU A 115 10.04 -10.92 6.62
C LEU A 115 11.50 -10.51 6.37
N THR A 116 11.78 -9.81 5.28
CA THR A 116 13.15 -9.38 4.97
C THR A 116 13.66 -8.36 5.96
N SER A 117 12.85 -7.37 6.34
CA SER A 117 13.22 -6.40 7.38
C SER A 117 13.47 -7.09 8.71
N PHE A 118 12.61 -8.02 9.11
CA PHE A 118 12.76 -8.77 10.36
C PHE A 118 14.03 -9.63 10.37
N ILE A 119 14.25 -10.42 9.32
CA ILE A 119 15.43 -11.30 9.22
C ILE A 119 16.72 -10.47 9.17
N ALA A 120 16.78 -9.45 8.33
CA ALA A 120 17.99 -8.64 8.20
C ALA A 120 18.32 -7.86 9.48
N THR A 121 17.31 -7.32 10.18
CA THR A 121 17.52 -6.63 11.46
C THR A 121 17.96 -7.60 12.55
N THR A 122 17.40 -8.82 12.63
CA THR A 122 17.82 -9.83 13.62
C THR A 122 19.26 -10.27 13.40
N LEU A 123 19.68 -10.47 12.15
CA LEU A 123 21.04 -10.91 11.82
C LEU A 123 22.09 -9.84 12.11
N LEU A 124 21.82 -8.57 11.81
CA LEU A 124 22.80 -7.49 11.89
C LEU A 124 22.83 -6.78 13.26
N PHE A 125 21.68 -6.61 13.91
CA PHE A 125 21.55 -5.89 15.18
C PHE A 125 21.27 -6.81 16.38
N GLY A 126 20.98 -8.08 16.14
CA GLY A 126 20.62 -9.06 17.17
C GLY A 126 19.17 -8.89 17.63
N PHE A 127 18.54 -10.03 17.96
CA PHE A 127 17.14 -10.08 18.35
C PHE A 127 16.92 -9.34 19.67
N PHE A 128 16.11 -8.30 19.64
CA PHE A 128 15.75 -7.44 20.79
C PHE A 128 16.93 -6.93 21.63
N LYS A 129 18.15 -6.84 21.07
CA LYS A 129 19.23 -6.13 21.75
C LYS A 129 18.82 -4.68 21.98
N VAL A 130 18.97 -4.24 23.22
CA VAL A 130 18.79 -2.85 23.61
C VAL A 130 20.01 -2.08 23.13
N GLY A 131 19.81 -1.04 22.33
CA GLY A 131 20.91 -0.13 21.96
C GLY A 131 21.39 0.67 23.19
N ALA A 132 22.57 1.25 23.10
CA ALA A 132 23.20 1.98 24.23
C ALA A 132 22.33 3.11 24.81
N TYR A 133 21.37 3.63 24.00
CA TYR A 133 20.52 4.78 24.36
C TYR A 133 19.02 4.46 24.43
N SER A 134 18.61 3.18 24.39
CA SER A 134 17.19 2.80 24.40
C SER A 134 16.88 1.80 25.50
N SER A 135 15.74 1.99 26.17
CA SER A 135 15.20 1.00 27.11
C SER A 135 14.61 -0.21 26.37
N SER A 136 14.42 -1.33 27.06
CA SER A 136 13.73 -2.50 26.48
C SER A 136 12.29 -2.19 26.08
N THR A 137 11.61 -1.33 26.83
CA THR A 137 10.23 -0.86 26.56
C THR A 137 10.17 -0.01 25.28
N ASP A 138 11.13 0.91 25.07
CA ASP A 138 11.21 1.74 23.87
C ASP A 138 11.46 0.89 22.62
N ASN A 139 12.28 -0.16 22.77
CA ASN A 139 12.58 -1.08 21.68
C ASN A 139 11.34 -1.88 21.24
N MET A 140 10.53 -2.35 22.20
CA MET A 140 9.25 -3.01 21.91
C MET A 140 8.22 -2.06 21.29
N LEU A 141 8.12 -0.83 21.80
CA LEU A 141 7.20 0.19 21.26
C LEU A 141 7.57 0.56 19.81
N THR A 142 8.85 0.75 19.52
CA THR A 142 9.29 1.06 18.16
C THR A 142 9.13 -0.11 17.19
N PHE A 143 9.33 -1.35 17.65
CA PHE A 143 9.03 -2.54 16.86
C PHE A 143 7.54 -2.65 16.52
N THR A 144 6.66 -2.49 17.52
CA THR A 144 5.20 -2.50 17.29
C THR A 144 4.76 -1.37 16.36
N ALA A 145 5.39 -0.20 16.43
CA ALA A 145 5.14 0.90 15.50
C ALA A 145 5.45 0.53 14.04
N GLY A 146 6.57 -0.18 13.79
CA GLY A 146 6.90 -0.66 12.45
C GLY A 146 5.88 -1.68 11.93
N PHE A 147 5.38 -2.56 12.79
CA PHE A 147 4.35 -3.54 12.42
C PHE A 147 3.01 -2.86 12.07
N ILE A 148 2.59 -1.90 12.89
CA ILE A 148 1.40 -1.10 12.64
C ILE A 148 1.52 -0.33 11.32
N GLN A 149 2.70 0.18 10.99
CA GLN A 149 2.96 0.84 9.71
C GLN A 149 2.72 -0.08 8.50
N ILE A 150 3.14 -1.33 8.57
CA ILE A 150 2.90 -2.32 7.51
C ILE A 150 1.40 -2.59 7.33
N ILE A 151 0.65 -2.75 8.42
CA ILE A 151 -0.81 -2.93 8.38
C ILE A 151 -1.49 -1.69 7.78
N THR A 152 -1.10 -0.51 8.23
CA THR A 152 -1.61 0.77 7.69
C THR A 152 -1.37 0.86 6.19
N THR A 153 -0.18 0.50 5.74
CA THR A 153 0.18 0.51 4.31
C THR A 153 -0.69 -0.44 3.49
N PHE A 154 -1.07 -1.58 4.02
CA PHE A 154 -1.97 -2.50 3.33
C PHE A 154 -3.33 -1.84 3.04
N PHE A 155 -3.97 -1.26 4.05
CA PHE A 155 -5.26 -0.59 3.88
C PHE A 155 -5.17 0.63 2.97
N THR A 156 -4.14 1.44 3.12
CA THR A 156 -3.91 2.60 2.24
C THR A 156 -3.65 2.17 0.80
N THR A 157 -2.96 1.05 0.56
CA THR A 157 -2.73 0.53 -0.79
C THR A 157 -4.03 0.09 -1.46
N ILE A 158 -4.97 -0.52 -0.73
CA ILE A 158 -6.30 -0.85 -1.25
C ILE A 158 -7.04 0.42 -1.65
N PHE A 159 -7.03 1.45 -0.81
CA PHE A 159 -7.66 2.72 -1.10
C PHE A 159 -7.06 3.39 -2.34
N TYR A 160 -5.74 3.46 -2.46
CA TYR A 160 -5.08 4.01 -3.65
C TYR A 160 -5.29 3.16 -4.91
N SER A 161 -5.42 1.84 -4.80
CA SER A 161 -5.72 0.98 -5.95
C SER A 161 -7.13 1.21 -6.49
N THR A 162 -8.11 1.47 -5.64
CA THR A 162 -9.46 1.87 -6.08
C THR A 162 -9.45 3.26 -6.70
N THR A 163 -8.82 4.24 -6.05
CA THR A 163 -8.75 5.62 -6.58
C THR A 163 -8.04 5.71 -7.91
N ILE A 164 -6.99 4.90 -8.15
CA ILE A 164 -6.29 4.92 -9.44
C ILE A 164 -7.13 4.33 -10.56
N ILE A 165 -7.92 3.30 -10.29
CA ILE A 165 -8.86 2.74 -11.27
C ILE A 165 -9.90 3.79 -11.63
N CYS A 166 -10.46 4.52 -10.64
CA CYS A 166 -11.39 5.62 -10.86
C CYS A 166 -10.78 6.69 -11.77
N LEU A 167 -9.60 7.19 -11.43
CA LEU A 167 -8.90 8.19 -12.23
C LEU A 167 -8.60 7.70 -13.64
N PHE A 168 -8.23 6.43 -13.80
CA PHE A 168 -7.99 5.86 -15.12
C PHE A 168 -9.26 5.76 -15.95
N LEU A 169 -10.38 5.38 -15.37
CA LEU A 169 -11.66 5.34 -16.06
C LEU A 169 -12.11 6.73 -16.54
N ILE A 170 -11.75 7.80 -15.82
CA ILE A 170 -12.05 9.18 -16.18
C ILE A 170 -11.07 9.70 -17.24
N THR A 171 -9.77 9.51 -17.05
CA THR A 171 -8.72 10.16 -17.88
C THR A 171 -8.35 9.39 -19.15
N ASN A 172 -8.59 8.08 -19.19
CA ASN A 172 -8.21 7.16 -20.28
C ASN A 172 -6.72 7.13 -20.62
N SER A 173 -5.86 7.73 -19.77
CA SER A 173 -4.41 7.77 -20.01
C SER A 173 -3.63 7.31 -18.78
N LEU A 174 -2.61 6.48 -19.02
CA LEU A 174 -1.78 5.93 -17.94
C LEU A 174 -0.96 7.03 -17.24
N SER A 175 -0.37 7.93 -18.01
CA SER A 175 0.50 8.99 -17.49
C SER A 175 -0.27 9.97 -16.61
N SER A 176 -1.43 10.46 -17.05
CA SER A 176 -2.25 11.39 -16.25
C SER A 176 -2.78 10.73 -14.97
N THR A 177 -3.09 9.44 -15.02
CA THR A 177 -3.53 8.68 -13.86
C THR A 177 -2.42 8.54 -12.81
N LEU A 178 -1.21 8.19 -13.22
CA LEU A 178 -0.06 8.11 -12.31
C LEU A 178 0.29 9.46 -11.68
N VAL A 179 0.30 10.52 -12.48
CA VAL A 179 0.50 11.91 -11.99
C VAL A 179 -0.60 12.28 -10.98
N GLY A 180 -1.86 11.95 -11.26
CA GLY A 180 -2.98 12.19 -10.36
C GLY A 180 -2.80 11.53 -8.99
N VAL A 181 -2.34 10.28 -8.95
CA VAL A 181 -2.10 9.57 -7.66
C VAL A 181 -0.92 10.17 -6.90
N VAL A 182 0.17 10.52 -7.58
CA VAL A 182 1.33 11.18 -6.94
C VAL A 182 0.91 12.53 -6.34
N LEU A 183 0.12 13.31 -7.09
CA LEU A 183 -0.43 14.58 -6.58
C LEU A 183 -1.36 14.37 -5.40
N LEU A 184 -2.28 13.41 -5.46
CA LEU A 184 -3.17 13.07 -4.34
C LEU A 184 -2.38 12.67 -3.10
N ARG A 185 -1.31 11.88 -3.24
CA ARG A 185 -0.45 11.49 -2.13
C ARG A 185 0.29 12.69 -1.55
N GLY A 186 0.93 13.50 -2.41
CA GLY A 186 1.69 14.68 -1.99
C GLY A 186 0.81 15.74 -1.32
N LEU A 187 -0.30 16.09 -1.94
CA LEU A 187 -1.28 17.04 -1.38
C LEU A 187 -1.90 16.50 -0.09
N GLY A 188 -2.26 15.20 -0.05
CA GLY A 188 -2.78 14.56 1.15
C GLY A 188 -1.81 14.65 2.32
N GLU A 189 -0.52 14.46 2.08
CA GLU A 189 0.50 14.59 3.13
C GLU A 189 0.67 16.04 3.60
N LEU A 190 0.72 17.01 2.69
CA LEU A 190 0.82 18.43 3.03
C LEU A 190 -0.39 18.93 3.83
N ILE A 191 -1.60 18.58 3.35
CA ILE A 191 -2.85 18.98 4.01
C ILE A 191 -2.94 18.31 5.38
N SER A 192 -2.62 17.03 5.49
CA SER A 192 -2.70 16.32 6.77
C SER A 192 -1.72 16.88 7.80
N ARG A 193 -0.50 17.27 7.40
CA ARG A 193 0.46 17.91 8.31
C ARG A 193 -0.06 19.26 8.82
N SER A 194 -0.59 20.10 7.94
CA SER A 194 -1.07 21.44 8.30
C SER A 194 -2.35 21.44 9.13
N LEU A 195 -3.21 20.44 8.95
CA LEU A 195 -4.51 20.37 9.61
C LEU A 195 -4.49 19.57 10.92
N LEU A 196 -3.63 18.56 11.03
CA LEU A 196 -3.50 17.74 12.23
C LEU A 196 -2.79 18.47 13.37
N ASP A 197 -1.93 19.45 13.07
CA ASP A 197 -1.33 20.31 14.09
C ASP A 197 -2.36 21.17 14.86
N LYS A 198 -3.59 21.31 14.31
CA LYS A 198 -4.69 22.08 14.92
C LYS A 198 -5.70 21.25 15.72
N ASN A 199 -5.41 19.97 16.03
CA ASN A 199 -6.30 19.05 16.78
C ASN A 199 -7.75 18.94 16.24
N ASN A 200 -7.96 19.16 14.95
CA ASN A 200 -9.28 19.05 14.34
C ASN A 200 -9.62 17.57 14.06
N LEU A 201 -10.24 16.91 15.04
CA LEU A 201 -10.72 15.53 14.91
C LEU A 201 -11.59 15.30 13.67
N LEU A 202 -12.42 16.29 13.28
CA LEU A 202 -13.26 16.21 12.10
C LEU A 202 -12.46 16.03 10.80
N LEU A 203 -11.29 16.65 10.70
CA LEU A 203 -10.43 16.54 9.51
C LEU A 203 -9.67 15.23 9.46
N SER A 204 -9.37 14.63 10.60
CA SER A 204 -8.74 13.30 10.64
C SER A 204 -9.65 12.18 10.11
N PHE A 205 -10.97 12.37 10.19
CA PHE A 205 -11.97 11.44 9.64
C PHE A 205 -12.41 11.77 8.21
N SER A 206 -11.96 12.88 7.65
CA SER A 206 -12.23 13.22 6.24
C SER A 206 -11.48 12.28 5.28
N PRO A 207 -11.91 12.16 4.00
CA PRO A 207 -11.15 11.41 2.99
C PRO A 207 -9.70 11.87 2.84
N LEU A 208 -9.42 13.15 3.13
CA LEU A 208 -8.06 13.70 3.11
C LEU A 208 -7.21 13.22 4.30
N GLY A 209 -7.82 13.06 5.47
CA GLY A 209 -7.15 12.49 6.65
C GLY A 209 -6.81 11.00 6.46
N VAL A 210 -7.67 10.29 5.73
CA VAL A 210 -7.46 8.87 5.40
C VAL A 210 -6.29 8.67 4.43
N LEU A 211 -5.96 9.66 3.58
CA LEU A 211 -4.80 9.60 2.68
C LEU A 211 -3.47 9.48 3.45
N ASN A 212 -3.43 9.94 4.69
CA ASN A 212 -2.24 9.89 5.53
C ASN A 212 -2.59 9.43 6.95
N ILE A 213 -2.89 8.14 7.08
CA ILE A 213 -3.16 7.55 8.40
C ILE A 213 -1.88 7.60 9.23
N LEU A 214 -2.00 8.23 10.39
CA LEU A 214 -0.88 8.40 11.30
C LEU A 214 -0.70 7.16 12.17
N ASN A 215 0.56 6.76 12.33
CA ASN A 215 0.91 5.67 13.22
C ASN A 215 0.61 6.07 14.69
N PRO A 216 -0.25 5.34 15.41
CA PRO A 216 -0.67 5.70 16.76
C PRO A 216 0.50 5.75 17.76
N VAL A 217 1.51 4.91 17.57
CA VAL A 217 2.68 4.85 18.48
C VAL A 217 3.59 6.07 18.28
N SER A 218 3.72 6.59 17.06
CA SER A 218 4.60 7.73 16.79
C SER A 218 4.00 9.08 17.18
N ARG A 219 2.67 9.17 17.33
CA ARG A 219 1.96 10.43 17.63
C ARG A 219 1.05 10.37 18.87
N ASN A 220 1.17 9.34 19.71
CA ASN A 220 0.33 9.13 20.90
C ASN A 220 -1.18 9.23 20.62
N ILE A 221 -1.60 8.73 19.46
CA ILE A 221 -3.01 8.68 19.08
C ILE A 221 -3.66 7.47 19.76
N SER A 222 -4.89 7.63 20.24
CA SER A 222 -5.62 6.51 20.83
C SER A 222 -5.84 5.39 19.80
N ILE A 223 -5.70 4.15 20.24
CA ILE A 223 -5.93 2.96 19.41
C ILE A 223 -7.34 2.98 18.79
N ILE A 224 -8.30 3.52 19.51
CA ILE A 224 -9.69 3.67 19.04
C ILE A 224 -9.75 4.60 17.83
N SER A 225 -9.10 5.76 17.87
CA SER A 225 -9.07 6.69 16.73
C SER A 225 -8.38 6.08 15.51
N TYR A 226 -7.32 5.30 15.73
CA TYR A 226 -6.62 4.58 14.67
C TYR A 226 -7.51 3.51 14.02
N THR A 227 -8.21 2.70 14.82
CA THR A 227 -9.12 1.67 14.26
C THR A 227 -10.28 2.29 13.49
N ILE A 228 -10.82 3.42 13.96
CA ILE A 228 -11.85 4.16 13.22
C ILE A 228 -11.31 4.67 11.87
N GLN A 229 -10.09 5.20 11.83
CA GLN A 229 -9.46 5.63 10.56
C GLN A 229 -9.28 4.46 9.59
N LEU A 230 -8.85 3.27 10.06
CA LEU A 230 -8.76 2.07 9.23
C LEU A 230 -10.13 1.63 8.69
N LEU A 231 -11.17 1.66 9.51
CA LEU A 231 -12.53 1.34 9.06
C LEU A 231 -13.02 2.35 8.01
N LEU A 232 -12.75 3.64 8.20
CA LEU A 232 -13.09 4.67 7.22
C LEU A 232 -12.36 4.47 5.89
N THR A 233 -11.08 4.06 5.89
CA THR A 233 -10.38 3.74 4.62
C THR A 233 -11.09 2.63 3.85
N VAL A 234 -11.58 1.61 4.53
CA VAL A 234 -12.35 0.52 3.90
C VAL A 234 -13.67 1.04 3.34
N ILE A 235 -14.41 1.85 4.12
CA ILE A 235 -15.70 2.42 3.69
C ILE A 235 -15.48 3.31 2.44
N TYR A 236 -14.51 4.21 2.46
CA TYR A 236 -14.20 5.05 1.30
C TYR A 236 -13.76 4.23 0.09
N SER A 237 -12.99 3.15 0.28
CA SER A 237 -12.61 2.24 -0.80
C SER A 237 -13.84 1.58 -1.44
N ILE A 238 -14.82 1.18 -0.63
CA ILE A 238 -16.09 0.60 -1.12
C ILE A 238 -16.91 1.64 -1.89
N VAL A 239 -16.99 2.87 -1.39
CA VAL A 239 -17.72 3.96 -2.09
C VAL A 239 -17.08 4.26 -3.43
N ILE A 240 -15.75 4.38 -3.49
CA ILE A 240 -15.02 4.62 -4.74
C ILE A 240 -15.23 3.45 -5.70
N PHE A 241 -15.12 2.21 -5.20
CA PHE A 241 -15.38 1.03 -6.01
C PHE A 241 -16.80 1.02 -6.61
N TYR A 242 -17.80 1.47 -5.88
CA TYR A 242 -19.15 1.62 -6.41
C TYR A 242 -19.19 2.65 -7.54
N ILE A 243 -18.49 3.77 -7.42
CA ILE A 243 -18.35 4.78 -8.47
C ILE A 243 -17.65 4.16 -9.70
N ASP A 244 -16.56 3.41 -9.48
CA ASP A 244 -15.83 2.72 -10.54
C ASP A 244 -16.72 1.76 -11.33
N THR A 245 -17.59 1.01 -10.65
CA THR A 245 -18.52 0.10 -11.32
C THR A 245 -19.49 0.84 -12.22
N LYS A 246 -20.02 1.97 -11.76
CA LYS A 246 -20.93 2.82 -12.56
C LYS A 246 -20.22 3.46 -13.76
N LEU A 247 -19.00 3.95 -13.57
CA LEU A 247 -18.20 4.50 -14.67
C LEU A 247 -17.86 3.42 -15.70
N PHE A 248 -17.55 2.21 -15.24
CA PHE A 248 -17.21 1.10 -16.12
C PHE A 248 -18.43 0.55 -16.89
N GLU A 249 -19.62 0.55 -16.25
CA GLU A 249 -20.88 0.17 -16.91
C GLU A 249 -21.27 1.12 -18.05
N ASN A 250 -21.10 2.43 -17.83
CA ASN A 250 -21.47 3.47 -18.77
C ASN A 250 -20.42 3.69 -19.88
N LYS A 251 -19.28 3.03 -19.81
CA LYS A 251 -18.18 3.23 -20.76
C LYS A 251 -18.34 2.31 -21.96
N GLU A 252 -18.30 2.90 -23.16
CA GLU A 252 -18.18 2.17 -24.42
C GLU A 252 -16.69 1.92 -24.72
N PHE A 253 -16.30 0.65 -24.95
CA PHE A 253 -14.93 0.21 -25.23
C PHE A 253 -14.74 -0.19 -26.68
#